data_cafb0ac70d964c0f2391eed2667ab2b8
#
_entry.id   cafb0ac70d964c0f2391eed2667ab2b8
#
_cell.length_a   1.000
_cell.length_b   1.000
_cell.length_c   1.000
_cell.angle_alpha   90.00
_cell.angle_beta   90.00
_cell.angle_gamma   90.00
#
_symmetry.space_group_name_H-M   'P 1'
#
loop_
_entity.id
_entity.type
_entity.pdbx_description
1 polymer ?
#
loop_
_entity_poly.entity_id
_entity_poly.type
_entity_poly.pdbx_seq_one_letter_code
_entity_poly.pdbx_strand_id
1 'polypeptide(L)'
;MEKIKAAIVGYGNIGRYVLEALETAPDFEVAGIVRRNGDADCPKELQGYKIVRKISELGKPDVAILAVPSRKTEEYATEILQLGINTVDSFDIHTLIPETRKRLQQVAAAAGKVAVISAGWDPGSDSIVRALMQAMAPKGLSHTNFGPGMSMGHSVAVKAVPGVKAALSMTIPVGTGIHRRMVYVEILDGYRFEDVAAAIKADPYFVNDETHVMQVESVDVLKDMGHGVNLTRKGVSGKTQNQLFEFNMKINNPALTGQILVCAARASMLQKPGCYTMIEMPVIDYLYGEREDLIRHLV
;
A
#
# COMPACT_ATOMS: atom_id res chain seq x y z
N MET A 1 -16.87 4.83 23.75
CA MET A 1 -15.67 5.62 23.34
C MET A 1 -16.05 6.56 22.20
N GLU A 2 -15.46 7.74 22.14
CA GLU A 2 -15.63 8.63 20.99
C GLU A 2 -14.95 7.98 19.77
N LYS A 3 -15.60 8.07 18.60
CA LYS A 3 -15.05 7.48 17.38
C LYS A 3 -13.90 8.31 16.83
N ILE A 4 -12.92 7.65 16.24
CA ILE A 4 -11.79 8.28 15.54
C ILE A 4 -12.32 8.92 14.25
N LYS A 5 -12.14 10.23 14.10
CA LYS A 5 -12.56 10.96 12.90
C LYS A 5 -11.49 10.89 11.83
N ALA A 6 -11.72 10.06 10.80
CA ALA A 6 -10.80 9.84 9.70
C ALA A 6 -11.20 10.63 8.45
N ALA A 7 -10.25 11.34 7.85
CA ALA A 7 -10.40 11.94 6.54
C ALA A 7 -9.69 11.07 5.49
N ILE A 8 -10.30 10.89 4.31
CA ILE A 8 -9.67 10.22 3.17
C ILE A 8 -9.13 11.29 2.23
N VAL A 9 -7.83 11.27 1.95
CA VAL A 9 -7.18 12.20 1.02
C VAL A 9 -6.84 11.48 -0.28
N GLY A 10 -7.59 11.77 -1.34
CA GLY A 10 -7.55 11.05 -2.59
C GLY A 10 -8.61 9.94 -2.66
N TYR A 11 -9.29 9.86 -3.81
CA TYR A 11 -10.34 8.87 -4.03
C TYR A 11 -10.13 8.14 -5.37
N GLY A 12 -9.09 7.35 -5.42
CA GLY A 12 -8.78 6.36 -6.45
C GLY A 12 -9.10 4.95 -5.95
N ASN A 13 -8.43 3.93 -6.52
CA ASN A 13 -8.65 2.55 -6.11
C ASN A 13 -8.43 2.32 -4.59
N ILE A 14 -7.32 2.83 -4.05
CA ILE A 14 -7.03 2.69 -2.61
C ILE A 14 -8.06 3.47 -1.77
N GLY A 15 -8.37 4.72 -2.13
CA GLY A 15 -9.32 5.55 -1.37
C GLY A 15 -10.72 4.95 -1.29
N ARG A 16 -11.17 4.26 -2.35
CA ARG A 16 -12.43 3.52 -2.36
C ARG A 16 -12.41 2.40 -1.30
N TYR A 17 -11.38 1.56 -1.30
CA TYR A 17 -11.29 0.47 -0.32
C TYR A 17 -10.99 0.94 1.11
N VAL A 18 -10.36 2.11 1.27
CA VAL A 18 -10.26 2.78 2.59
C VAL A 18 -11.66 3.17 3.08
N LEU A 19 -12.52 3.72 2.21
CA LEU A 19 -13.88 4.05 2.59
C LEU A 19 -14.66 2.80 3.03
N GLU A 20 -14.64 1.73 2.23
CA GLU A 20 -15.28 0.46 2.57
C GLU A 20 -14.78 -0.12 3.91
N ALA A 21 -13.46 -0.03 4.17
CA ALA A 21 -12.88 -0.47 5.42
C ALA A 21 -13.29 0.38 6.62
N LEU A 22 -13.39 1.71 6.45
CA LEU A 22 -13.86 2.63 7.50
C LEU A 22 -15.34 2.42 7.84
N GLU A 23 -16.20 2.16 6.83
CA GLU A 23 -17.62 1.88 7.01
C GLU A 23 -17.87 0.63 7.88
N THR A 24 -16.96 -0.34 7.83
CA THR A 24 -17.03 -1.58 8.62
C THR A 24 -16.28 -1.50 9.96
N ALA A 25 -15.50 -0.44 10.19
CA ALA A 25 -14.73 -0.26 11.41
C ALA A 25 -15.57 0.46 12.49
N PRO A 26 -15.95 -0.20 13.59
CA PRO A 26 -16.91 0.35 14.55
C PRO A 26 -16.35 1.53 15.36
N ASP A 27 -15.04 1.66 15.44
CA ASP A 27 -14.30 2.69 16.16
C ASP A 27 -14.00 3.93 15.31
N PHE A 28 -14.42 3.95 14.03
CA PHE A 28 -14.19 5.08 13.15
C PHE A 28 -15.46 5.81 12.74
N GLU A 29 -15.27 7.09 12.38
CA GLU A 29 -16.24 7.94 11.69
C GLU A 29 -15.54 8.61 10.51
N VAL A 30 -16.17 8.59 9.33
CA VAL A 30 -15.65 9.27 8.14
C VAL A 30 -15.93 10.76 8.25
N ALA A 31 -14.92 11.57 8.51
CA ALA A 31 -15.05 13.02 8.59
C ALA A 31 -15.31 13.68 7.22
N GLY A 32 -14.84 13.04 6.16
CA GLY A 32 -15.05 13.44 4.78
C GLY A 32 -13.93 13.01 3.85
N ILE A 33 -14.06 13.38 2.58
CA ILE A 33 -13.19 12.96 1.50
C ILE A 33 -12.62 14.19 0.78
N VAL A 34 -11.30 14.24 0.65
CA VAL A 34 -10.59 15.30 -0.08
C VAL A 34 -10.32 14.85 -1.50
N ARG A 35 -10.89 15.56 -2.50
CA ARG A 35 -10.71 15.31 -3.92
C ARG A 35 -10.33 16.59 -4.64
N ARG A 36 -9.41 16.50 -5.64
CA ARG A 36 -8.98 17.66 -6.43
C ARG A 36 -10.16 18.40 -7.09
N ASN A 37 -11.12 17.66 -7.60
CA ASN A 37 -12.31 18.20 -8.26
C ASN A 37 -13.46 18.50 -7.28
N GLY A 38 -13.25 18.32 -5.96
CA GLY A 38 -14.32 18.42 -4.98
C GLY A 38 -15.46 17.45 -5.29
N ASP A 39 -16.68 17.94 -5.29
CA ASP A 39 -17.93 17.21 -5.57
C ASP A 39 -18.24 17.05 -7.07
N ALA A 40 -17.48 17.70 -7.96
CA ALA A 40 -17.65 17.53 -9.41
C ALA A 40 -17.39 16.06 -9.81
N ASP A 41 -18.26 15.53 -10.68
CA ASP A 41 -18.22 14.13 -11.13
C ASP A 41 -18.13 13.12 -9.97
N CYS A 42 -18.94 13.35 -8.94
CA CYS A 42 -18.95 12.57 -7.72
C CYS A 42 -19.50 11.15 -7.97
N PRO A 43 -18.74 10.09 -7.64
CA PRO A 43 -19.24 8.73 -7.67
C PRO A 43 -20.47 8.55 -6.76
N LYS A 44 -21.38 7.67 -7.16
CA LYS A 44 -22.65 7.46 -6.42
C LYS A 44 -22.43 7.00 -4.98
N GLU A 45 -21.39 6.21 -4.74
CA GLU A 45 -21.01 5.70 -3.42
C GLU A 45 -20.56 6.81 -2.44
N LEU A 46 -20.26 8.00 -2.95
CA LEU A 46 -19.91 9.16 -2.11
C LEU A 46 -21.11 10.02 -1.70
N GLN A 47 -22.31 9.67 -2.15
CA GLN A 47 -23.52 10.37 -1.73
C GLN A 47 -23.72 10.23 -0.23
N GLY A 48 -23.82 11.35 0.47
CA GLY A 48 -23.96 11.39 1.93
C GLY A 48 -22.65 11.69 2.69
N TYR A 49 -21.51 11.68 1.99
CA TYR A 49 -20.23 12.12 2.59
C TYR A 49 -19.93 13.57 2.27
N LYS A 50 -19.27 14.24 3.20
CA LYS A 50 -18.73 15.57 2.96
C LYS A 50 -17.51 15.48 2.04
N ILE A 51 -17.60 16.11 0.86
CA ILE A 51 -16.52 16.10 -0.13
C ILE A 51 -15.99 17.53 -0.25
N VAL A 52 -14.67 17.66 -0.16
CA VAL A 52 -14.00 18.96 -0.13
C VAL A 52 -12.75 18.95 -1.03
N ARG A 53 -12.22 20.13 -1.31
CA ARG A 53 -10.96 20.28 -2.03
C ARG A 53 -9.74 20.34 -1.12
N LYS A 54 -9.93 20.82 0.12
CA LYS A 54 -8.85 20.96 1.13
C LYS A 54 -9.29 20.32 2.44
N ILE A 55 -8.38 19.64 3.12
CA ILE A 55 -8.67 18.97 4.39
C ILE A 55 -9.11 19.96 5.50
N SER A 56 -8.63 21.20 5.44
CA SER A 56 -9.03 22.25 6.38
C SER A 56 -10.53 22.56 6.37
N GLU A 57 -11.24 22.22 5.29
CA GLU A 57 -12.70 22.39 5.17
C GLU A 57 -13.48 21.30 5.96
N LEU A 58 -12.82 20.23 6.37
CA LEU A 58 -13.40 19.16 7.20
C LEU A 58 -13.37 19.46 8.71
N GLY A 59 -12.85 20.63 9.09
CA GLY A 59 -12.56 20.94 10.48
C GLY A 59 -11.23 20.31 10.90
N LYS A 60 -11.24 19.56 11.99
CA LYS A 60 -10.02 18.93 12.51
C LYS A 60 -10.25 17.42 12.71
N PRO A 61 -10.15 16.60 11.65
CA PRO A 61 -10.14 15.16 11.82
C PRO A 61 -8.94 14.71 12.66
N ASP A 62 -9.04 13.55 13.30
CA ASP A 62 -7.97 13.00 14.14
C ASP A 62 -6.82 12.46 13.27
N VAL A 63 -7.18 11.85 12.15
CA VAL A 63 -6.23 11.23 11.21
C VAL A 63 -6.65 11.42 9.74
N ALA A 64 -5.67 11.64 8.90
CA ALA A 64 -5.82 11.66 7.44
C ALA A 64 -5.18 10.43 6.82
N ILE A 65 -5.96 9.64 6.08
CA ILE A 65 -5.48 8.50 5.32
C ILE A 65 -5.18 8.95 3.89
N LEU A 66 -3.90 8.91 3.51
CA LEU A 66 -3.42 9.44 2.24
C LEU A 66 -3.45 8.36 1.15
N ALA A 67 -4.48 8.38 0.33
CA ALA A 67 -4.63 7.52 -0.84
C ALA A 67 -4.22 8.28 -2.13
N VAL A 68 -3.03 8.86 -2.10
CA VAL A 68 -2.44 9.69 -3.17
C VAL A 68 -1.24 8.97 -3.80
N PRO A 69 -0.80 9.36 -5.01
CA PRO A 69 0.41 8.79 -5.61
C PRO A 69 1.64 8.97 -4.71
N SER A 70 2.49 7.95 -4.59
CA SER A 70 3.64 7.92 -3.68
C SER A 70 4.56 9.14 -3.81
N ARG A 71 4.78 9.64 -5.01
CA ARG A 71 5.59 10.85 -5.26
C ARG A 71 5.02 12.14 -4.65
N LYS A 72 3.77 12.13 -4.22
CA LYS A 72 3.08 13.26 -3.58
C LYS A 72 2.84 13.07 -2.10
N THR A 73 3.04 11.87 -1.58
CA THR A 73 2.72 11.49 -0.20
C THR A 73 3.43 12.38 0.82
N GLU A 74 4.74 12.62 0.65
CA GLU A 74 5.52 13.42 1.59
C GLU A 74 5.04 14.88 1.67
N GLU A 75 4.68 15.48 0.53
CA GLU A 75 4.13 16.84 0.44
C GLU A 75 2.81 16.93 1.23
N TYR A 76 1.85 16.04 0.91
CA TYR A 76 0.56 15.99 1.61
C TYR A 76 0.70 15.69 3.10
N ALA A 77 1.56 14.72 3.48
CA ALA A 77 1.80 14.40 4.87
C ALA A 77 2.35 15.60 5.65
N THR A 78 3.33 16.31 5.08
CA THR A 78 3.92 17.50 5.70
C THR A 78 2.89 18.58 5.96
N GLU A 79 2.08 18.94 4.95
CA GLU A 79 1.04 19.97 5.09
C GLU A 79 0.00 19.59 6.16
N ILE A 80 -0.44 18.34 6.17
CA ILE A 80 -1.50 17.86 7.05
C ILE A 80 -1.02 17.73 8.50
N LEU A 81 0.21 17.25 8.71
CA LEU A 81 0.82 17.22 10.04
C LEU A 81 0.92 18.63 10.65
N GLN A 82 1.30 19.64 9.83
CA GLN A 82 1.36 21.04 10.26
C GLN A 82 -0.01 21.62 10.65
N LEU A 83 -1.10 21.07 10.10
CA LEU A 83 -2.47 21.39 10.53
C LEU A 83 -2.86 20.71 11.86
N GLY A 84 -1.98 19.91 12.44
CA GLY A 84 -2.21 19.20 13.70
C GLY A 84 -3.09 17.96 13.55
N ILE A 85 -2.98 17.24 12.42
CA ILE A 85 -3.72 16.02 12.09
C ILE A 85 -2.69 14.88 11.88
N ASN A 86 -2.94 13.69 12.43
CA ASN A 86 -2.11 12.52 12.17
C ASN A 86 -2.22 12.10 10.69
N THR A 87 -1.18 11.47 10.13
CA THR A 87 -1.20 10.97 8.76
C THR A 87 -0.83 9.50 8.68
N VAL A 88 -1.47 8.79 7.75
CA VAL A 88 -1.14 7.40 7.41
C VAL A 88 -1.13 7.24 5.90
N ASP A 89 -0.13 6.55 5.35
CA ASP A 89 0.00 6.35 3.92
C ASP A 89 0.60 4.97 3.56
N SER A 90 0.46 4.61 2.29
CA SER A 90 1.05 3.40 1.71
C SER A 90 2.21 3.71 0.75
N PHE A 91 3.09 4.63 1.11
CA PHE A 91 4.27 4.99 0.33
C PHE A 91 5.11 3.75 0.00
N ASP A 92 5.38 3.51 -1.29
CA ASP A 92 5.96 2.25 -1.79
C ASP A 92 7.29 2.41 -2.54
N ILE A 93 7.90 3.58 -2.52
CA ILE A 93 9.24 3.76 -3.10
C ILE A 93 10.29 3.29 -2.08
N HIS A 94 10.52 1.98 -2.04
CA HIS A 94 11.32 1.29 -1.02
C HIS A 94 12.66 1.96 -0.71
N THR A 95 13.39 2.39 -1.73
CA THR A 95 14.72 3.02 -1.59
C THR A 95 14.67 4.37 -0.88
N LEU A 96 13.53 5.04 -0.88
CA LEU A 96 13.35 6.36 -0.27
C LEU A 96 12.69 6.32 1.11
N ILE A 97 12.18 5.16 1.56
CA ILE A 97 11.48 5.03 2.86
C ILE A 97 12.32 5.56 4.03
N PRO A 98 13.60 5.17 4.20
CA PRO A 98 14.37 5.62 5.37
C PRO A 98 14.53 7.13 5.44
N GLU A 99 14.81 7.77 4.31
CA GLU A 99 15.03 9.21 4.26
C GLU A 99 13.71 10.00 4.38
N THR A 100 12.64 9.55 3.73
CA THR A 100 11.30 10.15 3.87
C THR A 100 10.82 10.06 5.32
N ARG A 101 11.01 8.90 5.98
CA ARG A 101 10.69 8.71 7.39
C ARG A 101 11.44 9.70 8.28
N LYS A 102 12.74 9.92 8.05
CA LYS A 102 13.53 10.90 8.83
C LYS A 102 13.02 12.33 8.68
N ARG A 103 12.65 12.73 7.46
CA ARG A 103 12.10 14.08 7.22
C ARG A 103 10.74 14.24 7.89
N LEU A 104 9.83 13.28 7.72
CA LEU A 104 8.52 13.29 8.36
C LEU A 104 8.60 13.18 9.88
N GLN A 105 9.61 12.49 10.44
CA GLN A 105 9.86 12.46 11.89
C GLN A 105 10.03 13.86 12.46
N GLN A 106 10.78 14.74 11.79
CA GLN A 106 10.98 16.11 12.25
C GLN A 106 9.69 16.91 12.21
N VAL A 107 8.92 16.79 11.12
CA VAL A 107 7.64 17.49 10.96
C VAL A 107 6.61 17.01 11.98
N ALA A 108 6.44 15.71 12.12
CA ALA A 108 5.48 15.09 13.01
C ALA A 108 5.78 15.44 14.48
N ALA A 109 7.05 15.32 14.90
CA ALA A 109 7.47 15.69 16.25
C ALA A 109 7.25 17.16 16.55
N ALA A 110 7.59 18.06 15.63
CA ALA A 110 7.37 19.50 15.77
C ALA A 110 5.88 19.87 15.86
N ALA A 111 5.02 19.16 15.12
CA ALA A 111 3.57 19.34 15.15
C ALA A 111 2.88 18.65 16.34
N GLY A 112 3.59 17.86 17.14
CA GLY A 112 3.03 17.04 18.20
C GLY A 112 2.08 15.96 17.66
N LYS A 113 2.36 15.42 16.45
CA LYS A 113 1.51 14.49 15.70
C LYS A 113 2.26 13.22 15.28
N VAL A 114 1.50 12.26 14.78
CA VAL A 114 2.01 10.96 14.34
C VAL A 114 1.85 10.84 12.84
N ALA A 115 2.92 10.43 12.18
CA ALA A 115 2.90 9.95 10.81
C ALA A 115 3.17 8.44 10.79
N VAL A 116 2.39 7.66 10.04
CA VAL A 116 2.70 6.26 9.75
C VAL A 116 2.90 6.14 8.25
N ILE A 117 4.13 5.86 7.83
CA ILE A 117 4.45 5.74 6.41
C ILE A 117 4.58 4.27 6.00
N SER A 118 4.36 4.03 4.70
CA SER A 118 4.53 2.68 4.12
C SER A 118 3.66 1.62 4.81
N ALA A 119 2.43 1.99 5.15
CA ALA A 119 1.45 1.12 5.79
C ALA A 119 0.49 0.47 4.78
N GLY A 120 1.05 -0.12 3.73
CA GLY A 120 0.34 -0.98 2.81
C GLY A 120 0.45 -2.46 3.21
N TRP A 121 0.31 -3.35 2.23
CA TRP A 121 0.61 -4.76 2.47
C TRP A 121 2.11 -5.05 2.26
N ASP A 122 2.75 -4.44 1.23
CA ASP A 122 4.19 -4.51 0.99
C ASP A 122 4.69 -3.23 0.25
N PRO A 123 5.39 -2.34 0.95
CA PRO A 123 5.77 -2.40 2.37
C PRO A 123 4.59 -2.22 3.33
N GLY A 124 4.67 -2.87 4.50
CA GLY A 124 3.67 -2.74 5.56
C GLY A 124 3.47 -4.03 6.35
N SER A 125 2.33 -4.74 6.15
CA SER A 125 2.04 -5.97 6.90
C SER A 125 3.07 -7.08 6.66
N ASP A 126 3.56 -7.24 5.43
CA ASP A 126 4.61 -8.19 5.10
C ASP A 126 5.94 -7.85 5.78
N SER A 127 6.19 -6.56 6.02
CA SER A 127 7.38 -6.12 6.75
C SER A 127 7.39 -6.64 8.19
N ILE A 128 6.21 -6.70 8.84
CA ILE A 128 6.06 -7.30 10.18
C ILE A 128 6.39 -8.80 10.13
N VAL A 129 5.85 -9.52 9.14
CA VAL A 129 6.13 -10.95 8.98
C VAL A 129 7.63 -11.20 8.74
N ARG A 130 8.27 -10.41 7.86
CA ARG A 130 9.72 -10.50 7.63
C ARG A 130 10.53 -10.23 8.89
N ALA A 131 10.15 -9.24 9.69
CA ALA A 131 10.81 -8.91 10.94
C ALA A 131 10.70 -10.05 11.96
N LEU A 132 9.53 -10.66 12.11
CA LEU A 132 9.33 -11.83 12.97
C LEU A 132 10.15 -13.03 12.51
N MET A 133 10.15 -13.35 11.23
CA MET A 133 10.97 -14.43 10.66
C MET A 133 12.46 -14.19 10.93
N GLN A 134 12.92 -12.93 10.78
CA GLN A 134 14.31 -12.57 11.04
C GLN A 134 14.67 -12.67 12.53
N ALA A 135 13.77 -12.28 13.42
CA ALA A 135 13.98 -12.42 14.86
C ALA A 135 14.09 -13.88 15.29
N MET A 136 13.27 -14.78 14.70
CA MET A 136 13.29 -16.21 15.00
C MET A 136 14.53 -16.93 14.45
N ALA A 137 15.08 -16.50 13.32
CA ALA A 137 16.30 -17.05 12.73
C ALA A 137 17.21 -15.93 12.22
N PRO A 138 17.99 -15.25 13.10
CA PRO A 138 18.70 -14.01 12.77
C PRO A 138 19.81 -14.19 11.71
N LYS A 139 20.43 -15.37 11.64
CA LYS A 139 21.43 -15.69 10.61
C LYS A 139 20.76 -16.45 9.47
N GLY A 140 20.71 -15.88 8.27
CA GLY A 140 20.08 -16.54 7.13
C GLY A 140 19.68 -15.59 6.02
N LEU A 141 18.94 -16.12 5.06
CA LEU A 141 18.47 -15.42 3.87
C LEU A 141 16.96 -15.39 3.84
N SER A 142 16.41 -14.26 3.38
CA SER A 142 14.99 -14.13 3.11
C SER A 142 14.78 -13.86 1.63
N HIS A 143 13.74 -14.47 1.08
CA HIS A 143 13.28 -14.22 -0.28
C HIS A 143 11.82 -13.81 -0.26
N THR A 144 11.47 -12.83 -1.09
CA THR A 144 10.08 -12.47 -1.37
C THR A 144 9.79 -12.85 -2.81
N ASN A 145 8.90 -13.81 -3.01
CA ASN A 145 8.46 -14.27 -4.31
C ASN A 145 7.06 -13.69 -4.56
N PHE A 146 6.99 -12.60 -5.31
CA PHE A 146 5.72 -11.96 -5.65
C PHE A 146 5.02 -12.73 -6.77
N GLY A 147 3.70 -12.84 -6.68
CA GLY A 147 2.87 -13.51 -7.66
C GLY A 147 2.56 -14.98 -7.30
N PRO A 148 1.95 -15.72 -8.25
CA PRO A 148 1.45 -15.18 -9.51
C PRO A 148 0.31 -14.18 -9.31
N GLY A 149 0.27 -13.14 -10.15
CA GLY A 149 -0.82 -12.19 -10.13
C GLY A 149 -0.49 -10.82 -10.70
N MET A 150 -1.51 -9.97 -10.75
CA MET A 150 -1.44 -8.65 -11.34
C MET A 150 -0.57 -7.70 -10.51
N SER A 151 0.38 -7.03 -11.16
CA SER A 151 1.16 -5.93 -10.59
C SER A 151 0.57 -4.59 -11.00
N MET A 152 0.10 -3.81 -10.03
CA MET A 152 -0.53 -2.51 -10.30
C MET A 152 0.47 -1.49 -10.84
N GLY A 153 1.63 -1.32 -10.20
CA GLY A 153 2.65 -0.36 -10.61
C GLY A 153 3.16 -0.62 -12.02
N HIS A 154 3.49 -1.88 -12.33
CA HIS A 154 3.93 -2.28 -13.67
C HIS A 154 2.82 -2.10 -14.72
N SER A 155 1.57 -2.40 -14.38
CA SER A 155 0.43 -2.19 -15.30
C SER A 155 0.22 -0.70 -15.62
N VAL A 156 0.43 0.18 -14.63
CA VAL A 156 0.38 1.65 -14.86
C VAL A 156 1.54 2.11 -15.73
N ALA A 157 2.75 1.59 -15.51
CA ALA A 157 3.91 1.91 -16.34
C ALA A 157 3.68 1.54 -17.81
N VAL A 158 3.19 0.31 -18.07
CA VAL A 158 2.87 -0.13 -19.44
C VAL A 158 1.82 0.77 -20.09
N LYS A 159 0.77 1.16 -19.36
CA LYS A 159 -0.28 2.06 -19.90
C LYS A 159 0.23 3.44 -20.31
N ALA A 160 1.37 3.87 -19.78
CA ALA A 160 1.99 5.14 -20.13
C ALA A 160 2.83 5.06 -21.42
N VAL A 161 3.10 3.86 -21.95
CA VAL A 161 3.86 3.67 -23.20
C VAL A 161 3.00 4.10 -24.39
N PRO A 162 3.54 4.93 -25.32
CA PRO A 162 2.82 5.33 -26.52
C PRO A 162 2.36 4.14 -27.35
N GLY A 163 1.11 4.17 -27.83
CA GLY A 163 0.50 3.09 -28.59
C GLY A 163 -0.24 2.04 -27.74
N VAL A 164 -0.12 2.08 -26.43
CA VAL A 164 -0.88 1.19 -25.54
C VAL A 164 -2.27 1.76 -25.28
N LYS A 165 -3.31 1.01 -25.66
CA LYS A 165 -4.72 1.34 -25.35
C LYS A 165 -5.11 0.88 -23.95
N ALA A 166 -4.78 -0.37 -23.63
CA ALA A 166 -4.98 -0.96 -22.30
C ALA A 166 -3.87 -1.98 -22.01
N ALA A 167 -3.56 -2.19 -20.73
CA ALA A 167 -2.52 -3.11 -20.34
C ALA A 167 -2.74 -3.74 -18.97
N LEU A 168 -2.19 -4.93 -18.81
CA LEU A 168 -2.08 -5.65 -17.56
C LEU A 168 -0.70 -6.33 -17.51
N SER A 169 0.03 -6.13 -16.42
CA SER A 169 1.29 -6.83 -16.16
C SER A 169 1.11 -7.80 -15.01
N MET A 170 1.47 -9.05 -15.25
CA MET A 170 1.51 -10.08 -14.23
C MET A 170 2.93 -10.34 -13.76
N THR A 171 3.08 -10.50 -12.47
CA THR A 171 4.32 -10.98 -11.83
C THR A 171 4.22 -12.49 -11.65
N ILE A 172 5.18 -13.23 -12.21
CA ILE A 172 5.31 -14.67 -12.04
C ILE A 172 6.60 -14.94 -11.28
N PRO A 173 6.55 -15.56 -10.08
CA PRO A 173 7.75 -15.89 -9.33
C PRO A 173 8.50 -17.03 -10.02
N VAL A 174 9.83 -16.91 -10.10
CA VAL A 174 10.73 -17.94 -10.57
C VAL A 174 11.44 -18.63 -9.39
N GLY A 175 11.34 -18.04 -8.21
CA GLY A 175 11.96 -18.48 -6.97
C GLY A 175 13.12 -17.59 -6.56
N THR A 176 13.52 -17.67 -5.30
CA THR A 176 14.63 -16.92 -4.71
C THR A 176 14.58 -15.39 -4.90
N GLY A 177 13.36 -14.83 -5.00
CA GLY A 177 13.13 -13.40 -5.20
C GLY A 177 13.25 -12.95 -6.67
N ILE A 178 13.44 -13.87 -7.62
CA ILE A 178 13.50 -13.58 -9.04
C ILE A 178 12.10 -13.69 -9.65
N HIS A 179 11.76 -12.77 -10.54
CA HIS A 179 10.44 -12.66 -11.16
C HIS A 179 10.54 -12.58 -12.67
N ARG A 180 9.48 -13.10 -13.33
CA ARG A 180 9.21 -12.91 -14.75
C ARG A 180 7.99 -12.02 -14.89
N ARG A 181 7.97 -11.14 -15.89
CA ARG A 181 6.83 -10.30 -16.23
C ARG A 181 6.10 -10.85 -17.45
N MET A 182 4.82 -11.12 -17.27
CA MET A 182 3.90 -11.42 -18.37
C MET A 182 3.04 -10.20 -18.61
N VAL A 183 3.26 -9.48 -19.71
CA VAL A 183 2.60 -8.22 -20.02
C VAL A 183 1.62 -8.44 -21.17
N TYR A 184 0.34 -8.14 -20.90
CA TYR A 184 -0.73 -8.21 -21.88
C TYR A 184 -1.13 -6.80 -22.28
N VAL A 185 -1.20 -6.54 -23.60
CA VAL A 185 -1.49 -5.20 -24.13
C VAL A 185 -2.56 -5.22 -25.21
N GLU A 186 -3.47 -4.26 -25.15
CA GLU A 186 -4.27 -3.80 -26.28
C GLU A 186 -3.54 -2.65 -26.93
N ILE A 187 -3.43 -2.66 -28.26
CA ILE A 187 -2.69 -1.66 -29.01
C ILE A 187 -3.64 -0.75 -29.77
N LEU A 188 -3.34 0.55 -29.79
CA LEU A 188 -4.05 1.54 -30.56
C LEU A 188 -3.80 1.36 -32.06
N ASP A 189 -4.81 1.68 -32.88
CA ASP A 189 -4.66 1.66 -34.33
C ASP A 189 -3.51 2.57 -34.78
N GLY A 190 -2.75 2.10 -35.76
CA GLY A 190 -1.58 2.82 -36.31
C GLY A 190 -0.25 2.55 -35.59
N TYR A 191 -0.24 1.80 -34.49
CA TYR A 191 0.98 1.38 -33.83
C TYR A 191 1.31 -0.10 -34.12
N ARG A 192 2.60 -0.41 -34.23
CA ARG A 192 3.07 -1.78 -34.42
C ARG A 192 3.37 -2.43 -33.07
N PHE A 193 2.98 -3.69 -32.93
CA PHE A 193 3.22 -4.47 -31.71
C PHE A 193 4.71 -4.53 -31.34
N GLU A 194 5.58 -4.75 -32.32
CA GLU A 194 7.02 -4.91 -32.12
C GLU A 194 7.64 -3.67 -31.49
N ASP A 195 7.22 -2.47 -31.95
CA ASP A 195 7.74 -1.19 -31.45
C ASP A 195 7.26 -0.93 -30.01
N VAL A 196 5.98 -1.19 -29.73
CA VAL A 196 5.41 -1.07 -28.38
C VAL A 196 6.07 -2.08 -27.42
N ALA A 197 6.25 -3.33 -27.84
CA ALA A 197 6.88 -4.36 -27.03
C ALA A 197 8.35 -4.03 -26.71
N ALA A 198 9.08 -3.46 -27.68
CA ALA A 198 10.45 -3.00 -27.48
C ALA A 198 10.51 -1.84 -26.46
N ALA A 199 9.60 -0.87 -26.58
CA ALA A 199 9.52 0.25 -25.65
C ALA A 199 9.20 -0.20 -24.21
N ILE A 200 8.27 -1.15 -24.04
CA ILE A 200 7.95 -1.73 -22.73
C ILE A 200 9.19 -2.39 -22.11
N LYS A 201 9.90 -3.23 -22.87
CA LYS A 201 11.10 -3.92 -22.36
C LYS A 201 12.26 -3.00 -22.00
N ALA A 202 12.31 -1.81 -22.61
CA ALA A 202 13.33 -0.79 -22.32
C ALA A 202 12.96 0.12 -21.13
N ASP A 203 11.74 0.06 -20.64
CA ASP A 203 11.29 0.87 -19.51
C ASP A 203 12.00 0.44 -18.21
N PRO A 204 12.38 1.39 -17.32
CA PRO A 204 13.04 1.08 -16.04
C PRO A 204 12.31 0.09 -15.15
N TYR A 205 11.00 -0.05 -15.26
CA TYR A 205 10.21 -1.06 -14.54
C TYR A 205 10.44 -2.50 -15.02
N PHE A 206 10.97 -2.67 -16.24
CA PHE A 206 11.04 -3.98 -16.90
C PHE A 206 12.46 -4.39 -17.31
N VAL A 207 13.38 -3.43 -17.45
CA VAL A 207 14.72 -3.65 -18.01
C VAL A 207 15.55 -4.70 -17.26
N ASN A 208 15.28 -4.92 -15.98
CA ASN A 208 15.99 -5.89 -15.14
C ASN A 208 15.25 -7.23 -15.00
N ASP A 209 14.05 -7.35 -15.54
CA ASP A 209 13.21 -8.55 -15.43
C ASP A 209 13.10 -9.27 -16.78
N GLU A 210 13.01 -10.59 -16.74
CA GLU A 210 12.59 -11.37 -17.92
C GLU A 210 11.15 -10.98 -18.26
N THR A 211 10.97 -10.24 -19.38
CA THR A 211 9.69 -9.65 -19.76
C THR A 211 9.19 -10.22 -21.09
N HIS A 212 8.01 -10.82 -21.04
CA HIS A 212 7.25 -11.29 -22.20
C HIS A 212 6.06 -10.37 -22.43
N VAL A 213 5.96 -9.81 -23.64
CA VAL A 213 4.83 -8.94 -24.03
C VAL A 213 3.97 -9.71 -25.02
N MET A 214 2.65 -9.69 -24.81
CA MET A 214 1.66 -10.38 -25.61
C MET A 214 0.52 -9.41 -25.98
N GLN A 215 0.19 -9.34 -27.26
CA GLN A 215 -0.98 -8.60 -27.70
C GLN A 215 -2.23 -9.43 -27.46
N VAL A 216 -3.28 -8.80 -26.95
CA VAL A 216 -4.60 -9.40 -26.69
C VAL A 216 -5.71 -8.49 -27.22
N GLU A 217 -6.87 -9.07 -27.50
CA GLU A 217 -8.04 -8.32 -27.94
C GLU A 217 -8.63 -7.48 -26.79
N SER A 218 -8.62 -8.01 -25.56
CA SER A 218 -9.06 -7.33 -24.35
C SER A 218 -8.30 -7.80 -23.12
N VAL A 219 -7.82 -6.85 -22.32
CA VAL A 219 -7.24 -7.14 -20.99
C VAL A 219 -8.29 -7.34 -19.91
N ASP A 220 -9.55 -7.00 -20.18
CA ASP A 220 -10.63 -7.07 -19.19
C ASP A 220 -10.88 -8.50 -18.70
N VAL A 221 -10.67 -9.48 -19.56
CA VAL A 221 -10.82 -10.91 -19.20
C VAL A 221 -9.73 -11.41 -18.23
N LEU A 222 -8.68 -10.61 -18.02
CA LEU A 222 -7.52 -10.95 -17.18
C LEU A 222 -7.49 -10.16 -15.86
N LYS A 223 -8.43 -9.23 -15.63
CA LYS A 223 -8.38 -8.26 -14.52
C LYS A 223 -8.54 -8.89 -13.13
N ASP A 224 -9.11 -10.06 -13.01
CA ASP A 224 -9.48 -10.67 -11.72
C ASP A 224 -8.49 -11.75 -11.26
N MET A 225 -7.21 -11.61 -11.57
CA MET A 225 -6.23 -12.63 -11.24
C MET A 225 -5.61 -12.51 -9.84
N GLY A 226 -6.03 -11.50 -9.04
CA GLY A 226 -5.50 -11.28 -7.70
C GLY A 226 -4.00 -11.03 -7.67
N HIS A 227 -3.41 -11.14 -6.50
CA HIS A 227 -1.96 -11.08 -6.30
C HIS A 227 -1.54 -12.08 -5.23
N GLY A 228 -0.44 -12.79 -5.46
CA GLY A 228 0.15 -13.72 -4.50
C GLY A 228 1.49 -13.23 -4.00
N VAL A 229 1.88 -13.68 -2.82
CA VAL A 229 3.24 -13.54 -2.30
C VAL A 229 3.61 -14.77 -1.47
N ASN A 230 4.83 -15.22 -1.63
CA ASN A 230 5.47 -16.19 -0.76
C ASN A 230 6.71 -15.55 -0.14
N LEU A 231 6.69 -15.42 1.19
CA LEU A 231 7.86 -15.01 1.97
C LEU A 231 8.55 -16.27 2.47
N THR A 232 9.80 -16.46 2.12
CA THR A 232 10.60 -17.60 2.58
C THR A 232 11.81 -17.09 3.35
N ARG A 233 12.05 -17.63 4.53
CA ARG A 233 13.30 -17.44 5.27
C ARG A 233 13.91 -18.76 5.64
N LYS A 234 15.13 -19.00 5.18
CA LYS A 234 16.00 -20.08 5.63
C LYS A 234 17.09 -19.49 6.50
N GLY A 235 17.19 -19.95 7.73
CA GLY A 235 18.13 -19.38 8.68
C GLY A 235 18.42 -20.25 9.87
N VAL A 236 19.19 -19.73 10.82
CA VAL A 236 19.63 -20.45 12.01
C VAL A 236 19.12 -19.75 13.26
N SER A 237 18.46 -20.53 14.12
CA SER A 237 18.13 -20.17 15.49
C SER A 237 19.23 -20.69 16.41
N GLY A 238 19.75 -19.83 17.30
CA GLY A 238 20.88 -20.16 18.16
C GLY A 238 22.19 -20.35 17.37
N LYS A 239 22.87 -21.48 17.57
CA LYS A 239 24.17 -21.76 16.94
C LYS A 239 24.06 -22.54 15.63
N THR A 240 23.24 -23.58 15.59
CA THR A 240 23.26 -24.59 14.52
C THR A 240 21.87 -25.05 14.08
N GLN A 241 20.78 -24.60 14.72
CA GLN A 241 19.45 -25.11 14.45
C GLN A 241 18.86 -24.44 13.20
N ASN A 242 18.86 -25.17 12.09
CA ASN A 242 18.30 -24.71 10.82
C ASN A 242 16.78 -24.63 10.88
N GLN A 243 16.27 -23.48 10.43
CA GLN A 243 14.84 -23.22 10.32
C GLN A 243 14.50 -22.88 8.86
N LEU A 244 13.30 -23.27 8.46
CA LEU A 244 12.67 -22.81 7.22
C LEU A 244 11.28 -22.28 7.60
N PHE A 245 11.08 -20.98 7.36
CA PHE A 245 9.78 -20.35 7.53
C PHE A 245 9.22 -19.97 6.19
N GLU A 246 7.95 -20.24 5.99
CA GLU A 246 7.21 -19.87 4.78
C GLU A 246 5.90 -19.20 5.18
N PHE A 247 5.57 -18.11 4.50
CA PHE A 247 4.31 -17.43 4.64
C PHE A 247 3.75 -17.15 3.24
N ASN A 248 2.54 -17.61 2.99
CA ASN A 248 1.87 -17.48 1.69
C ASN A 248 0.60 -16.67 1.82
N MET A 249 0.42 -15.72 0.91
CA MET A 249 -0.81 -14.96 0.77
C MET A 249 -1.33 -14.99 -0.67
N LYS A 250 -2.67 -14.94 -0.78
CA LYS A 250 -3.38 -14.56 -2.01
C LYS A 250 -4.32 -13.42 -1.65
N ILE A 251 -4.21 -12.30 -2.31
CA ILE A 251 -4.85 -11.06 -1.91
C ILE A 251 -5.53 -10.34 -3.08
N ASN A 252 -6.52 -9.53 -2.74
CA ASN A 252 -6.93 -8.38 -3.53
C ASN A 252 -6.12 -7.18 -3.01
N ASN A 253 -5.13 -6.74 -3.78
CA ASN A 253 -4.17 -5.72 -3.35
C ASN A 253 -4.84 -4.41 -2.89
N PRO A 254 -5.72 -3.74 -3.67
CA PRO A 254 -6.29 -2.47 -3.22
C PRO A 254 -7.11 -2.62 -1.92
N ALA A 255 -7.85 -3.70 -1.78
CA ALA A 255 -8.69 -3.95 -0.61
C ALA A 255 -7.84 -4.19 0.64
N LEU A 256 -6.81 -5.05 0.55
CA LEU A 256 -5.92 -5.29 1.68
C LEU A 256 -5.17 -4.01 2.10
N THR A 257 -4.64 -3.25 1.14
CA THR A 257 -3.99 -1.96 1.44
C THR A 257 -4.94 -1.00 2.14
N GLY A 258 -6.19 -0.88 1.67
CA GLY A 258 -7.22 -0.05 2.32
C GLY A 258 -7.47 -0.47 3.77
N GLN A 259 -7.61 -1.78 4.02
CA GLN A 259 -7.80 -2.32 5.37
C GLN A 259 -6.59 -2.05 6.28
N ILE A 260 -5.37 -2.26 5.79
CA ILE A 260 -4.14 -2.01 6.57
C ILE A 260 -3.99 -0.53 6.91
N LEU A 261 -4.32 0.38 6.00
CA LEU A 261 -4.31 1.81 6.27
C LEU A 261 -5.25 2.19 7.42
N VAL A 262 -6.43 1.61 7.49
CA VAL A 262 -7.37 1.81 8.62
C VAL A 262 -6.80 1.25 9.93
N CYS A 263 -6.19 0.06 9.90
CA CYS A 263 -5.51 -0.50 11.06
C CYS A 263 -4.36 0.39 11.54
N ALA A 264 -3.55 0.90 10.63
CA ALA A 264 -2.45 1.81 10.94
C ALA A 264 -2.94 3.17 11.46
N ALA A 265 -4.08 3.66 10.95
CA ALA A 265 -4.73 4.87 11.47
C ALA A 265 -5.16 4.67 12.93
N ARG A 266 -5.73 3.51 13.29
CA ARG A 266 -6.03 3.15 14.69
C ARG A 266 -4.78 3.16 15.55
N ALA A 267 -3.74 2.45 15.12
CA ALA A 267 -2.47 2.37 15.84
C ALA A 267 -1.81 3.75 16.04
N SER A 268 -1.95 4.66 15.07
CA SER A 268 -1.37 6.01 15.14
C SER A 268 -1.89 6.83 16.33
N MET A 269 -3.12 6.53 16.79
CA MET A 269 -3.73 7.23 17.92
C MET A 269 -3.07 6.89 19.26
N LEU A 270 -2.32 5.80 19.31
CA LEU A 270 -1.68 5.28 20.53
C LEU A 270 -0.17 5.60 20.60
N GLN A 271 0.39 6.16 19.52
CA GLN A 271 1.83 6.44 19.46
C GLN A 271 2.18 7.83 19.98
N LYS A 272 3.43 7.98 20.41
CA LYS A 272 4.00 9.30 20.71
C LYS A 272 4.26 10.08 19.43
N PRO A 273 4.29 11.44 19.48
CA PRO A 273 4.61 12.23 18.29
C PRO A 273 5.89 11.80 17.58
N GLY A 274 5.79 11.57 16.28
CA GLY A 274 6.89 11.06 15.46
C GLY A 274 6.42 10.37 14.18
N CYS A 275 7.36 9.81 13.44
CA CYS A 275 7.09 9.07 12.22
C CYS A 275 7.50 7.60 12.37
N TYR A 276 6.60 6.71 12.02
CA TYR A 276 6.73 5.27 12.20
C TYR A 276 6.50 4.52 10.88
N THR A 277 7.14 3.36 10.77
CA THR A 277 6.73 2.27 9.88
C THR A 277 5.99 1.22 10.70
N MET A 278 5.29 0.31 10.06
CA MET A 278 4.49 -0.70 10.77
C MET A 278 5.31 -1.61 11.71
N ILE A 279 6.58 -1.87 11.40
CA ILE A 279 7.44 -2.72 12.27
C ILE A 279 7.86 -2.06 13.57
N GLU A 280 7.64 -0.76 13.74
CA GLU A 280 8.03 0.00 14.93
C GLU A 280 6.90 0.15 15.95
N MET A 281 5.68 -0.24 15.58
CA MET A 281 4.50 -0.16 16.44
C MET A 281 4.09 -1.54 16.97
N PRO A 282 3.54 -1.63 18.19
CA PRO A 282 3.02 -2.88 18.71
C PRO A 282 1.92 -3.46 17.81
N VAL A 283 2.01 -4.75 17.48
CA VAL A 283 1.06 -5.41 16.58
C VAL A 283 -0.37 -5.35 17.11
N ILE A 284 -0.54 -5.38 18.42
CA ILE A 284 -1.86 -5.30 19.08
C ILE A 284 -2.56 -3.97 18.83
N ASP A 285 -1.81 -2.89 18.60
CA ASP A 285 -2.37 -1.55 18.40
C ASP A 285 -3.09 -1.42 17.03
N TYR A 286 -2.84 -2.35 16.09
CA TYR A 286 -3.59 -2.41 14.82
C TYR A 286 -5.00 -2.97 14.97
N LEU A 287 -5.27 -3.69 16.05
CA LEU A 287 -6.50 -4.45 16.24
C LEU A 287 -7.56 -3.60 16.94
N TYR A 288 -8.81 -3.81 16.54
CA TYR A 288 -9.97 -3.30 17.27
C TYR A 288 -10.37 -4.27 18.37
N GLY A 289 -10.59 -3.77 19.57
CA GLY A 289 -11.07 -4.53 20.73
C GLY A 289 -10.37 -4.17 22.02
N GLU A 290 -10.91 -4.67 23.12
CA GLU A 290 -10.29 -4.51 24.43
C GLU A 290 -9.00 -5.35 24.52
N ARG A 291 -7.94 -4.74 25.02
CA ARG A 291 -6.59 -5.33 25.03
C ARG A 291 -6.53 -6.71 25.68
N GLU A 292 -7.19 -6.90 26.83
CA GLU A 292 -7.21 -8.17 27.55
C GLU A 292 -7.97 -9.28 26.79
N ASP A 293 -9.02 -8.90 26.05
CA ASP A 293 -9.74 -9.84 25.21
C ASP A 293 -8.93 -10.26 23.98
N LEU A 294 -8.21 -9.32 23.37
CA LEU A 294 -7.30 -9.63 22.27
C LEU A 294 -6.19 -10.58 22.71
N ILE A 295 -5.57 -10.34 23.87
CA ILE A 295 -4.56 -11.24 24.44
C ILE A 295 -5.17 -12.63 24.67
N ARG A 296 -6.34 -12.72 25.29
CA ARG A 296 -7.00 -14.00 25.58
C ARG A 296 -7.29 -14.84 24.32
N HIS A 297 -7.59 -14.18 23.18
CA HIS A 297 -7.95 -14.89 21.96
C HIS A 297 -6.75 -15.19 21.04
N LEU A 298 -5.65 -14.43 21.17
CA LEU A 298 -4.51 -14.53 20.26
C LEU A 298 -3.27 -15.18 20.87
N VAL A 299 -3.21 -15.29 22.19
CA VAL A 299 -2.14 -15.91 22.95
C VAL A 299 -2.64 -17.14 23.71
#